data_b41dd0e94f8353b7880c4bff50032b32
#
_entry.id   b41dd0e94f8353b7880c4bff50032b32
#
_cell.length_a   1.000
_cell.length_b   1.000
_cell.length_c   1.000
_cell.angle_alpha   90.00
_cell.angle_beta   90.00
_cell.angle_gamma   90.00
#
_symmetry.space_group_name_H-M   'P 1'
#
loop_
_entity.id
_entity.type
_entity.pdbx_description
1 polymer ?
#
loop_
_entity_poly.entity_id
_entity_poly.type
_entity_poly.pdbx_seq_one_letter_code
_entity_poly.pdbx_strand_id
1 'polypeptide(L)'
;MKKENKHSFFTSHFSSRNKKLDTLFLMTVIVLAIYGTVMVYSAGYAYADFRYDDKFYFVKRQTIWVTLGILTMIAFSGLDVGVLKKHTFKAYAITLALLILTLLIGFVGNGAQRWIAIGPITIQPSEIAKLTMTMMLSKYFSSNEAITLAKDRKSIFIKGTVIPCAIIAVPILLVMLQHHLSCIIILGIIGLIMIVSSGANLRYIGAFCTAGLAGVAYIAFFTDYTKDRITVWLDPESYKLTGGWQTLQGLMAIGSGGIFGKGFGKSELKYCYVSEPANDMIFAVLCEELGFIGALCSIILFGILVWRGFVIAFNTEDTYERLLTIGICAKIAIQTLLNVAVVTNSIPNTGISLPFFSYGGSSLIMIFAEMGIVLSISRKSKIHK
;
A
#
# COMPACT_ATOMS: atom_id res chain seq x y z
N MET A 1 29.66 16.03 38.31
CA MET A 1 28.90 14.85 37.88
C MET A 1 27.45 15.28 37.70
N LYS A 2 27.03 15.61 36.46
CA LYS A 2 25.64 15.93 36.12
C LYS A 2 24.95 14.64 35.65
N LYS A 3 23.98 14.16 36.43
CA LYS A 3 23.03 13.14 35.98
C LYS A 3 22.12 13.77 34.93
N GLU A 4 22.34 13.51 33.65
CA GLU A 4 21.41 13.87 32.60
C GLU A 4 20.17 13.00 32.72
N ASN A 5 19.03 13.68 32.86
CA ASN A 5 17.70 13.09 33.02
C ASN A 5 17.28 12.38 31.71
N LYS A 6 17.37 11.06 31.64
CA LYS A 6 16.81 10.24 30.56
C LYS A 6 15.28 10.37 30.39
N HIS A 7 14.59 10.95 31.37
CA HIS A 7 13.13 11.17 31.30
C HIS A 7 12.70 12.34 30.41
N SER A 8 13.59 13.30 30.10
CA SER A 8 13.22 14.47 29.28
C SER A 8 13.17 14.16 27.78
N PHE A 9 13.76 13.04 27.34
CA PHE A 9 13.80 12.70 25.91
C PHE A 9 12.43 12.23 25.35
N PHE A 10 11.63 11.54 26.18
CA PHE A 10 10.29 11.07 25.77
C PHE A 10 9.23 12.17 25.78
N THR A 11 9.33 13.14 26.69
CA THR A 11 8.31 14.19 26.85
C THR A 11 8.43 15.35 25.87
N SER A 12 9.62 15.63 25.34
CA SER A 12 9.85 16.72 24.38
C SER A 12 9.47 16.38 22.93
N HIS A 13 9.20 15.12 22.62
CA HIS A 13 8.92 14.63 21.26
C HIS A 13 7.42 14.48 20.96
N PHE A 14 6.55 14.60 21.98
CA PHE A 14 5.10 14.66 21.76
C PHE A 14 4.69 16.12 21.49
N SER A 15 4.43 16.42 20.23
CA SER A 15 3.96 17.73 19.74
C SER A 15 2.70 18.17 20.48
N SER A 16 2.60 19.48 20.75
CA SER A 16 1.54 20.16 21.52
C SER A 16 0.14 19.54 21.35
N ARG A 17 -0.38 19.00 22.43
CA ARG A 17 -1.62 18.21 22.56
C ARG A 17 -2.93 18.95 22.18
N ASN A 18 -2.89 20.20 21.76
CA ASN A 18 -4.07 21.08 21.68
C ASN A 18 -4.61 21.36 20.28
N LYS A 19 -4.08 20.73 19.21
CA LYS A 19 -4.66 20.89 17.87
C LYS A 19 -5.56 19.69 17.52
N LYS A 20 -6.75 19.99 16.97
CA LYS A 20 -7.76 18.99 16.62
C LYS A 20 -7.25 18.06 15.52
N LEU A 21 -7.49 16.77 15.67
CA LEU A 21 -7.29 15.76 14.63
C LEU A 21 -8.35 15.94 13.54
N ASP A 22 -8.02 15.52 12.33
CA ASP A 22 -9.01 15.44 11.26
C ASP A 22 -9.97 14.27 11.53
N THR A 23 -11.16 14.62 12.04
CA THR A 23 -12.17 13.65 12.46
C THR A 23 -12.73 12.85 11.29
N LEU A 24 -12.92 13.48 10.12
CA LEU A 24 -13.46 12.79 8.95
C LEU A 24 -12.47 11.74 8.45
N PHE A 25 -11.18 12.08 8.37
CA PHE A 25 -10.13 11.13 7.99
C PHE A 25 -10.08 9.94 8.97
N LEU A 26 -10.06 10.23 10.28
CA LEU A 26 -10.02 9.20 11.32
C LEU A 26 -11.24 8.27 11.25
N MET A 27 -12.45 8.84 11.14
CA MET A 27 -13.68 8.03 11.05
C MET A 27 -13.69 7.16 9.81
N THR A 28 -13.23 7.67 8.66
CA THR A 28 -13.15 6.89 7.43
C THR A 28 -12.18 5.71 7.57
N VAL A 29 -11.03 5.89 8.23
CA VAL A 29 -10.08 4.81 8.53
C VAL A 29 -10.73 3.73 9.39
N ILE A 30 -11.44 4.14 10.46
CA ILE A 30 -12.12 3.19 11.37
C ILE A 30 -13.22 2.42 10.63
N VAL A 31 -14.05 3.10 9.83
CA VAL A 31 -15.12 2.47 9.05
C VAL A 31 -14.54 1.46 8.06
N LEU A 32 -13.47 1.81 7.32
CA LEU A 32 -12.79 0.88 6.40
C LEU A 32 -12.20 -0.33 7.14
N ALA A 33 -11.62 -0.13 8.32
CA ALA A 33 -11.06 -1.22 9.11
C ALA A 33 -12.14 -2.18 9.62
N ILE A 34 -13.27 -1.67 10.09
CA ILE A 34 -14.42 -2.48 10.54
C ILE A 34 -15.00 -3.24 9.33
N TYR A 35 -15.25 -2.54 8.23
CA TYR A 35 -15.83 -3.12 7.02
C TYR A 35 -14.92 -4.23 6.46
N GLY A 36 -13.61 -3.97 6.35
CA GLY A 36 -12.64 -4.96 5.92
C GLY A 36 -12.59 -6.19 6.84
N THR A 37 -12.63 -5.99 8.17
CA THR A 37 -12.64 -7.11 9.15
C THR A 37 -13.88 -7.98 9.00
N VAL A 38 -15.05 -7.36 8.81
CA VAL A 38 -16.32 -8.07 8.55
C VAL A 38 -16.23 -8.87 7.26
N MET A 39 -15.64 -8.30 6.20
CA MET A 39 -15.46 -9.00 4.93
C MET A 39 -14.42 -10.12 5.00
N VAL A 40 -13.34 -9.97 5.78
CA VAL A 40 -12.37 -11.05 6.05
C VAL A 40 -13.05 -12.25 6.72
N TYR A 41 -13.95 -11.98 7.68
CA TYR A 41 -14.74 -13.05 8.29
C TYR A 41 -15.58 -13.79 7.24
N SER A 42 -16.37 -13.06 6.45
CA SER A 42 -17.24 -13.70 5.47
C SER A 42 -16.45 -14.43 4.38
N ALA A 43 -15.42 -13.80 3.81
CA ALA A 43 -14.62 -14.40 2.74
C ALA A 43 -13.78 -15.60 3.23
N GLY A 44 -13.25 -15.51 4.46
CA GLY A 44 -12.36 -16.54 5.01
C GLY A 44 -13.06 -17.71 5.69
N TYR A 45 -14.34 -17.61 6.03
CA TYR A 45 -15.08 -18.55 6.85
C TYR A 45 -15.01 -20.02 6.36
N ALA A 46 -15.36 -20.26 5.10
CA ALA A 46 -15.41 -21.61 4.56
C ALA A 46 -14.00 -22.23 4.37
N TYR A 47 -13.07 -21.44 3.87
CA TYR A 47 -11.67 -21.87 3.71
C TYR A 47 -11.00 -22.12 5.07
N ALA A 48 -11.31 -21.32 6.10
CA ALA A 48 -10.82 -21.52 7.46
C ALA A 48 -11.34 -22.81 8.09
N ASP A 49 -12.63 -23.10 7.92
CA ASP A 49 -13.25 -24.37 8.36
C ASP A 49 -12.56 -25.56 7.73
N PHE A 50 -12.42 -25.54 6.41
CA PHE A 50 -11.79 -26.65 5.66
C PHE A 50 -10.31 -26.85 5.98
N ARG A 51 -9.53 -25.77 6.13
CA ARG A 51 -8.06 -25.85 6.25
C ARG A 51 -7.56 -25.94 7.68
N TYR A 52 -8.26 -25.33 8.63
CA TYR A 52 -7.81 -25.14 10.02
C TYR A 52 -8.79 -25.68 11.06
N ASP A 53 -9.92 -26.25 10.63
CA ASP A 53 -11.00 -26.73 11.53
C ASP A 53 -11.44 -25.65 12.54
N ASP A 54 -11.30 -24.36 12.16
CA ASP A 54 -11.71 -23.19 12.95
C ASP A 54 -12.25 -22.10 12.04
N LYS A 55 -13.58 -21.98 12.00
CA LYS A 55 -14.33 -20.98 11.20
C LYS A 55 -13.92 -19.54 11.46
N PHE A 56 -13.39 -19.26 12.64
CA PHE A 56 -13.00 -17.93 13.07
C PHE A 56 -11.48 -17.67 12.95
N TYR A 57 -10.72 -18.59 12.37
CA TYR A 57 -9.26 -18.48 12.28
C TYR A 57 -8.78 -17.13 11.72
N PHE A 58 -9.31 -16.71 10.56
CA PHE A 58 -8.89 -15.46 9.93
C PHE A 58 -9.37 -14.22 10.69
N VAL A 59 -10.63 -14.20 11.14
CA VAL A 59 -11.16 -13.01 11.83
C VAL A 59 -10.53 -12.80 13.21
N LYS A 60 -10.23 -13.86 13.97
CA LYS A 60 -9.51 -13.75 15.25
C LYS A 60 -8.15 -13.07 15.03
N ARG A 61 -7.38 -13.53 14.05
CA ARG A 61 -6.08 -12.96 13.72
C ARG A 61 -6.20 -11.54 13.15
N GLN A 62 -7.15 -11.30 12.25
CA GLN A 62 -7.39 -9.96 11.69
C GLN A 62 -7.76 -8.96 12.79
N THR A 63 -8.60 -9.33 13.74
CA THR A 63 -8.97 -8.47 14.88
C THR A 63 -7.75 -8.11 15.74
N ILE A 64 -6.85 -9.08 16.00
CA ILE A 64 -5.59 -8.80 16.70
C ILE A 64 -4.75 -7.79 15.90
N TRP A 65 -4.59 -8.00 14.59
CA TRP A 65 -3.81 -7.10 13.76
C TRP A 65 -4.43 -5.70 13.63
N VAL A 66 -5.76 -5.60 13.53
CA VAL A 66 -6.47 -4.31 13.54
C VAL A 66 -6.28 -3.60 14.88
N THR A 67 -6.39 -4.31 16.00
CA THR A 67 -6.17 -3.73 17.34
C THR A 67 -4.74 -3.20 17.49
N LEU A 68 -3.74 -4.00 17.12
CA LEU A 68 -2.33 -3.57 17.11
C LEU A 68 -2.10 -2.42 16.12
N GLY A 69 -2.77 -2.45 14.98
CA GLY A 69 -2.75 -1.38 13.99
C GLY A 69 -3.32 -0.07 14.54
N ILE A 70 -4.46 -0.10 15.21
CA ILE A 70 -5.06 1.09 15.84
C ILE A 70 -4.12 1.65 16.94
N LEU A 71 -3.51 0.80 17.75
CA LEU A 71 -2.52 1.24 18.73
C LEU A 71 -1.32 1.91 18.05
N THR A 72 -0.84 1.32 16.95
CA THR A 72 0.23 1.89 16.13
C THR A 72 -0.19 3.23 15.53
N MET A 73 -1.40 3.35 14.99
CA MET A 73 -1.96 4.60 14.46
C MET A 73 -2.01 5.70 15.54
N ILE A 74 -2.46 5.37 16.75
CA ILE A 74 -2.49 6.29 17.88
C ILE A 74 -1.07 6.75 18.24
N ALA A 75 -0.12 5.83 18.33
CA ALA A 75 1.28 6.14 18.63
C ALA A 75 1.87 7.09 17.58
N PHE A 76 1.72 6.78 16.29
CA PHE A 76 2.22 7.62 15.21
C PHE A 76 1.47 8.95 15.07
N SER A 77 0.18 9.01 15.43
CA SER A 77 -0.57 10.26 15.44
C SER A 77 -0.09 11.23 16.51
N GLY A 78 0.54 10.74 17.58
CA GLY A 78 1.16 11.56 18.64
C GLY A 78 2.62 11.93 18.34
N LEU A 79 3.26 11.28 17.37
CA LEU A 79 4.67 11.48 17.06
C LEU A 79 4.89 12.78 16.30
N ASP A 80 5.95 13.54 16.65
CA ASP A 80 6.36 14.66 15.83
C ASP A 80 7.01 14.18 14.52
N VAL A 81 6.45 14.61 13.38
CA VAL A 81 6.94 14.24 12.05
C VAL A 81 8.39 14.68 11.82
N GLY A 82 8.88 15.69 12.54
CA GLY A 82 10.29 16.07 12.55
C GLY A 82 11.23 14.94 12.96
N VAL A 83 10.80 14.03 13.84
CA VAL A 83 11.55 12.83 14.21
C VAL A 83 11.66 11.88 13.02
N LEU A 84 10.58 11.68 12.27
CA LEU A 84 10.60 10.87 11.05
C LEU A 84 11.54 11.48 10.00
N LYS A 85 11.46 12.81 9.79
CA LYS A 85 12.34 13.56 8.88
C LYS A 85 13.83 13.36 9.25
N LYS A 86 14.16 13.41 10.55
CA LYS A 86 15.52 13.19 11.05
C LYS A 86 16.04 11.79 10.77
N HIS A 87 15.21 10.75 10.97
CA HIS A 87 15.61 9.36 10.88
C HIS A 87 15.33 8.72 9.51
N THR A 88 14.80 9.47 8.53
CA THR A 88 14.43 8.99 7.19
C THR A 88 15.56 8.19 6.52
N PHE A 89 16.79 8.71 6.51
CA PHE A 89 17.92 8.01 5.86
C PHE A 89 18.21 6.67 6.52
N LYS A 90 18.18 6.62 7.86
CA LYS A 90 18.39 5.37 8.61
C LYS A 90 17.28 4.35 8.32
N ALA A 91 16.01 4.81 8.32
CA ALA A 91 14.86 3.96 8.00
C ALA A 91 14.97 3.39 6.59
N TYR A 92 15.32 4.20 5.60
CA TYR A 92 15.51 3.77 4.23
C TYR A 92 16.65 2.76 4.09
N ALA A 93 17.81 3.02 4.71
CA ALA A 93 18.95 2.10 4.70
C ALA A 93 18.64 0.75 5.37
N ILE A 94 17.95 0.77 6.52
CA ILE A 94 17.48 -0.44 7.20
C ILE A 94 16.52 -1.22 6.29
N THR A 95 15.62 -0.53 5.59
CA THR A 95 14.68 -1.19 4.67
C THR A 95 15.41 -1.86 3.51
N LEU A 96 16.41 -1.21 2.92
CA LEU A 96 17.24 -1.83 1.87
C LEU A 96 17.97 -3.08 2.40
N ALA A 97 18.51 -3.01 3.61
CA ALA A 97 19.12 -4.17 4.26
C ALA A 97 18.11 -5.31 4.48
N LEU A 98 16.87 -4.99 4.90
CA LEU A 98 15.79 -5.99 5.04
C LEU A 98 15.38 -6.59 3.68
N LEU A 99 15.35 -5.81 2.61
CA LEU A 99 15.10 -6.33 1.26
C LEU A 99 16.20 -7.29 0.81
N ILE A 100 17.47 -6.96 1.07
CA ILE A 100 18.61 -7.85 0.80
C ILE A 100 18.51 -9.11 1.68
N LEU A 101 18.20 -8.96 2.95
CA LEU A 101 18.02 -10.08 3.87
C LEU A 101 16.90 -11.04 3.39
N THR A 102 15.81 -10.49 2.84
CA THR A 102 14.74 -11.30 2.25
C THR A 102 15.23 -12.18 1.11
N LEU A 103 16.16 -11.69 0.28
CA LEU A 103 16.77 -12.48 -0.79
C LEU A 103 17.66 -13.62 -0.26
N LEU A 104 18.23 -13.48 0.93
CA LEU A 104 19.13 -14.47 1.53
C LEU A 104 18.39 -15.53 2.35
N ILE A 105 17.45 -15.10 3.20
CA ILE A 105 16.79 -15.98 4.19
C ILE A 105 15.27 -16.00 4.11
N GLY A 106 14.66 -15.26 3.16
CA GLY A 106 13.21 -15.22 3.01
C GLY A 106 12.66 -16.60 2.61
N PHE A 107 11.45 -16.93 3.03
CA PHE A 107 10.79 -18.14 2.56
C PHE A 107 10.02 -17.88 1.25
N VAL A 108 9.96 -18.94 0.43
CA VAL A 108 9.24 -18.91 -0.86
C VAL A 108 7.77 -19.22 -0.60
N GLY A 109 6.92 -18.23 -0.84
CA GLY A 109 5.47 -18.39 -0.84
C GLY A 109 4.91 -18.05 -2.22
N ASN A 110 4.07 -18.93 -2.78
CA ASN A 110 3.44 -18.76 -4.11
C ASN A 110 4.46 -18.44 -5.23
N GLY A 111 5.61 -19.14 -5.23
CA GLY A 111 6.66 -19.00 -6.24
C GLY A 111 7.55 -17.75 -6.13
N ALA A 112 7.48 -16.99 -5.03
CA ALA A 112 8.31 -15.82 -4.83
C ALA A 112 8.79 -15.67 -3.39
N GLN A 113 10.02 -15.19 -3.21
CA GLN A 113 10.69 -15.03 -1.93
C GLN A 113 10.46 -13.60 -1.41
N ARG A 114 9.38 -13.39 -0.64
CA ARG A 114 8.87 -12.04 -0.28
C ARG A 114 8.74 -11.79 1.21
N TRP A 115 8.84 -12.84 2.03
CA TRP A 115 8.49 -12.82 3.45
C TRP A 115 9.67 -13.25 4.31
N ILE A 116 9.83 -12.58 5.45
CA ILE A 116 10.74 -13.01 6.53
C ILE A 116 9.86 -13.49 7.67
N ALA A 117 10.05 -14.75 8.11
CA ALA A 117 9.39 -15.29 9.28
C ALA A 117 10.23 -15.00 10.55
N ILE A 118 9.62 -14.38 11.53
CA ILE A 118 10.21 -14.15 12.86
C ILE A 118 9.27 -14.78 13.88
N GLY A 119 9.51 -16.07 14.20
CA GLY A 119 8.58 -16.87 15.00
C GLY A 119 7.22 -17.01 14.31
N PRO A 120 6.10 -16.70 14.99
CA PRO A 120 4.75 -16.81 14.41
C PRO A 120 4.37 -15.64 13.51
N ILE A 121 5.22 -14.61 13.40
CA ILE A 121 4.95 -13.38 12.67
C ILE A 121 5.70 -13.39 11.35
N THR A 122 5.00 -13.07 10.26
CA THR A 122 5.61 -12.85 8.96
C THR A 122 5.65 -11.36 8.64
N ILE A 123 6.82 -10.87 8.26
CA ILE A 123 7.02 -9.48 7.85
C ILE A 123 7.32 -9.46 6.35
N GLN A 124 6.71 -8.52 5.65
CA GLN A 124 6.98 -8.26 4.25
C GLN A 124 7.76 -6.94 4.11
N PRO A 125 9.09 -6.96 3.91
CA PRO A 125 9.91 -5.75 3.84
C PRO A 125 9.53 -4.80 2.71
N SER A 126 8.94 -5.29 1.64
CA SER A 126 8.44 -4.46 0.55
C SER A 126 7.29 -3.52 0.97
N GLU A 127 6.50 -3.85 2.01
CA GLU A 127 5.51 -2.92 2.57
C GLU A 127 6.18 -1.74 3.27
N ILE A 128 7.27 -2.02 4.01
CA ILE A 128 8.08 -0.98 4.66
C ILE A 128 8.77 -0.11 3.60
N ALA A 129 9.22 -0.72 2.48
CA ALA A 129 9.91 -0.02 1.41
C ALA A 129 9.04 1.07 0.76
N LYS A 130 7.74 0.84 0.60
CA LYS A 130 6.81 1.84 0.05
C LYS A 130 6.78 3.11 0.91
N LEU A 131 6.70 2.97 2.24
CA LEU A 131 6.72 4.11 3.15
C LEU A 131 8.09 4.79 3.20
N THR A 132 9.18 4.02 3.36
CA THR A 132 10.52 4.61 3.54
C THR A 132 11.05 5.26 2.27
N MET A 133 10.70 4.75 1.08
CA MET A 133 10.96 5.41 -0.19
C MET A 133 10.21 6.76 -0.27
N THR A 134 8.92 6.78 0.10
CA THR A 134 8.13 8.00 0.15
C THR A 134 8.73 9.02 1.12
N MET A 135 9.15 8.59 2.32
CA MET A 135 9.86 9.45 3.28
C MET A 135 11.16 9.99 2.70
N MET A 136 11.95 9.14 2.01
CA MET A 136 13.23 9.55 1.44
C MET A 136 13.07 10.58 0.33
N LEU A 137 12.11 10.39 -0.57
CA LEU A 137 11.79 11.36 -1.62
C LEU A 137 11.27 12.67 -1.03
N SER A 138 10.38 12.61 -0.02
CA SER A 138 9.88 13.81 0.67
C SER A 138 11.01 14.60 1.32
N LYS A 139 11.96 13.91 1.98
CA LYS A 139 13.14 14.56 2.57
C LYS A 139 14.05 15.15 1.52
N TYR A 140 14.29 14.41 0.45
CA TYR A 140 15.14 14.87 -0.64
C TYR A 140 14.59 16.15 -1.28
N PHE A 141 13.32 16.17 -1.66
CA PHE A 141 12.71 17.34 -2.29
C PHE A 141 12.55 18.52 -1.32
N SER A 142 12.19 18.29 -0.07
CA SER A 142 12.11 19.37 0.93
C SER A 142 13.46 20.02 1.26
N SER A 143 14.55 19.28 1.12
CA SER A 143 15.91 19.84 1.34
C SER A 143 16.46 20.55 0.10
N ASN A 144 15.84 20.38 -1.05
CA ASN A 144 16.31 20.85 -2.34
C ASN A 144 15.27 21.69 -3.09
N GLU A 145 14.37 22.38 -2.38
CA GLU A 145 13.32 23.24 -3.00
C GLU A 145 13.89 24.26 -4.01
N ALA A 146 15.07 24.81 -3.74
CA ALA A 146 15.74 25.74 -4.63
C ALA A 146 16.09 25.15 -6.01
N ILE A 147 16.04 23.82 -6.19
CA ILE A 147 16.36 23.18 -7.48
C ILE A 147 15.27 23.45 -8.51
N THR A 148 14.01 23.55 -8.09
CA THR A 148 12.90 23.91 -9.00
C THR A 148 13.02 25.34 -9.51
N LEU A 149 13.77 26.20 -8.80
CA LEU A 149 14.04 27.59 -9.12
C LEU A 149 15.41 27.80 -9.81
N ALA A 150 16.25 26.76 -9.90
CA ALA A 150 17.55 26.84 -10.52
C ALA A 150 17.45 27.12 -12.02
N LYS A 151 18.29 28.01 -12.54
CA LYS A 151 18.38 28.34 -13.98
C LYS A 151 19.25 27.38 -14.77
N ASP A 152 20.10 26.60 -14.10
CA ASP A 152 21.04 25.68 -14.75
C ASP A 152 20.33 24.37 -15.11
N ARG A 153 20.20 24.11 -16.42
CA ARG A 153 19.58 22.90 -16.98
C ARG A 153 20.21 21.61 -16.47
N LYS A 154 21.55 21.57 -16.31
CA LYS A 154 22.29 20.39 -15.88
C LYS A 154 22.00 20.04 -14.40
N SER A 155 21.95 21.06 -13.55
CA SER A 155 21.58 20.91 -12.14
C SER A 155 20.13 20.45 -12.00
N ILE A 156 19.18 21.03 -12.76
CA ILE A 156 17.77 20.62 -12.77
C ILE A 156 17.63 19.17 -13.20
N PHE A 157 18.34 18.72 -14.25
CA PHE A 157 18.29 17.34 -14.71
C PHE A 157 18.84 16.37 -13.66
N ILE A 158 20.05 16.60 -13.15
CA ILE A 158 20.68 15.68 -12.20
C ILE A 158 19.91 15.63 -10.88
N LYS A 159 19.65 16.79 -10.27
CA LYS A 159 19.03 16.86 -8.94
C LYS A 159 17.50 16.69 -8.98
N GLY A 160 16.84 17.14 -10.04
CA GLY A 160 15.38 17.05 -10.17
C GLY A 160 14.90 15.72 -10.72
N THR A 161 15.75 14.93 -11.39
CA THR A 161 15.34 13.70 -12.04
C THR A 161 16.27 12.51 -11.72
N VAL A 162 17.57 12.61 -11.99
CA VAL A 162 18.47 11.45 -11.87
C VAL A 162 18.55 10.93 -10.43
N ILE A 163 18.74 11.80 -9.45
CA ILE A 163 18.86 11.38 -8.05
C ILE A 163 17.52 10.83 -7.50
N PRO A 164 16.35 11.47 -7.70
CA PRO A 164 15.08 10.88 -7.33
C PRO A 164 14.82 9.52 -7.99
N CYS A 165 15.15 9.40 -9.30
CA CYS A 165 15.05 8.12 -10.00
C CYS A 165 15.95 7.05 -9.39
N ALA A 166 17.17 7.39 -8.97
CA ALA A 166 18.06 6.44 -8.29
C ALA A 166 17.48 5.99 -6.93
N ILE A 167 16.86 6.92 -6.15
CA ILE A 167 16.18 6.59 -4.90
C ILE A 167 15.03 5.60 -5.13
N ILE A 168 14.31 5.72 -6.25
CA ILE A 168 13.22 4.81 -6.63
C ILE A 168 13.76 3.48 -7.17
N ALA A 169 14.79 3.53 -8.01
CA ALA A 169 15.34 2.37 -8.72
C ALA A 169 15.95 1.34 -7.76
N VAL A 170 16.66 1.77 -6.70
CA VAL A 170 17.32 0.85 -5.78
C VAL A 170 16.35 -0.15 -5.13
N PRO A 171 15.26 0.27 -4.45
CA PRO A 171 14.30 -0.69 -3.90
C PRO A 171 13.57 -1.47 -5.00
N ILE A 172 13.28 -0.87 -6.16
CA ILE A 172 12.66 -1.58 -7.30
C ILE A 172 13.55 -2.73 -7.77
N LEU A 173 14.86 -2.51 -7.95
CA LEU A 173 15.79 -3.56 -8.36
C LEU A 173 15.84 -4.72 -7.36
N LEU A 174 15.87 -4.43 -6.06
CA LEU A 174 15.85 -5.46 -5.02
C LEU A 174 14.54 -6.25 -5.02
N VAL A 175 13.40 -5.56 -5.18
CA VAL A 175 12.07 -6.19 -5.25
C VAL A 175 11.90 -6.98 -6.56
N MET A 176 12.55 -6.57 -7.65
CA MET A 176 12.57 -7.29 -8.92
C MET A 176 13.24 -8.65 -8.76
N LEU A 177 14.37 -8.72 -8.03
CA LEU A 177 15.06 -9.98 -7.72
C LEU A 177 14.20 -10.91 -6.84
N GLN A 178 13.21 -10.36 -6.10
CA GLN A 178 12.23 -11.12 -5.32
C GLN A 178 11.03 -11.62 -6.15
N HIS A 179 10.97 -11.36 -7.44
CA HIS A 179 9.85 -11.66 -8.35
C HIS A 179 8.50 -11.07 -7.85
N HIS A 180 8.52 -9.81 -7.34
CA HIS A 180 7.34 -9.15 -6.77
C HIS A 180 6.82 -8.01 -7.68
N LEU A 181 6.26 -8.39 -8.84
CA LEU A 181 5.82 -7.46 -9.88
C LEU A 181 4.86 -6.37 -9.37
N SER A 182 3.90 -6.75 -8.52
CA SER A 182 2.92 -5.79 -7.95
C SER A 182 3.59 -4.65 -7.20
N CYS A 183 4.60 -4.97 -6.39
CA CYS A 183 5.31 -3.97 -5.61
C CYS A 183 6.16 -3.05 -6.50
N ILE A 184 6.76 -3.57 -7.57
CA ILE A 184 7.50 -2.79 -8.57
C ILE A 184 6.60 -1.72 -9.18
N ILE A 185 5.41 -2.10 -9.64
CA ILE A 185 4.42 -1.19 -10.23
C ILE A 185 4.03 -0.11 -9.23
N ILE A 186 3.69 -0.50 -7.99
CA ILE A 186 3.27 0.44 -6.94
C ILE A 186 4.40 1.42 -6.60
N LEU A 187 5.64 0.94 -6.38
CA LEU A 187 6.80 1.79 -6.10
C LEU A 187 7.08 2.77 -7.25
N GLY A 188 7.00 2.29 -8.50
CA GLY A 188 7.21 3.11 -9.68
C GLY A 188 6.19 4.24 -9.79
N ILE A 189 4.89 3.93 -9.61
CA ILE A 189 3.81 4.93 -9.71
C ILE A 189 3.87 5.92 -8.54
N ILE A 190 4.12 5.46 -7.30
CA ILE A 190 4.32 6.36 -6.15
C ILE A 190 5.49 7.30 -6.42
N GLY A 191 6.63 6.75 -6.86
CA GLY A 191 7.81 7.54 -7.18
C GLY A 191 7.54 8.61 -8.24
N LEU A 192 6.81 8.25 -9.29
CA LEU A 192 6.39 9.17 -10.35
C LEU A 192 5.50 10.29 -9.79
N ILE A 193 4.48 9.97 -9.00
CA ILE A 193 3.60 10.96 -8.37
C ILE A 193 4.41 11.89 -7.47
N MET A 194 5.36 11.38 -6.71
CA MET A 194 6.23 12.18 -5.84
C MET A 194 7.09 13.17 -6.64
N ILE A 195 7.68 12.71 -7.76
CA ILE A 195 8.47 13.58 -8.65
C ILE A 195 7.60 14.67 -9.27
N VAL A 196 6.41 14.32 -9.77
CA VAL A 196 5.45 15.30 -10.34
C VAL A 196 5.00 16.29 -9.27
N SER A 197 4.65 15.83 -8.08
CA SER A 197 4.17 16.65 -6.98
C SER A 197 5.25 17.59 -6.40
N SER A 198 6.52 17.29 -6.63
CA SER A 198 7.64 18.16 -6.23
C SER A 198 7.86 19.36 -7.17
N GLY A 199 7.14 19.43 -8.29
CA GLY A 199 7.32 20.48 -9.30
C GLY A 199 8.50 20.24 -10.26
N ALA A 200 8.99 19.01 -10.38
CA ALA A 200 10.06 18.66 -11.32
C ALA A 200 9.63 18.86 -12.78
N ASN A 201 10.59 19.07 -13.67
CA ASN A 201 10.33 19.39 -15.07
C ASN A 201 9.74 18.18 -15.82
N LEU A 202 8.50 18.31 -16.30
CA LEU A 202 7.73 17.27 -16.98
C LEU A 202 8.43 16.64 -18.19
N ARG A 203 9.33 17.37 -18.89
CA ARG A 203 10.05 16.82 -20.04
C ARG A 203 10.98 15.66 -19.67
N TYR A 204 11.68 15.77 -18.54
CA TYR A 204 12.57 14.73 -18.06
C TYR A 204 11.79 13.57 -17.42
N ILE A 205 10.62 13.87 -16.86
CA ILE A 205 9.68 12.86 -16.34
C ILE A 205 9.19 11.98 -17.50
N GLY A 206 8.83 12.59 -18.64
CA GLY A 206 8.43 11.84 -19.84
C GLY A 206 9.49 10.83 -20.29
N ALA A 207 10.77 11.23 -20.33
CA ALA A 207 11.87 10.33 -20.67
C ALA A 207 12.03 9.17 -19.65
N PHE A 208 11.80 9.44 -18.36
CA PHE A 208 11.85 8.40 -17.33
C PHE A 208 10.66 7.45 -17.42
N CYS A 209 9.45 7.98 -17.67
CA CYS A 209 8.26 7.16 -17.88
C CYS A 209 8.41 6.24 -19.10
N THR A 210 8.95 6.74 -20.21
CA THR A 210 9.21 5.91 -21.40
C THR A 210 10.23 4.82 -21.13
N ALA A 211 11.32 5.12 -20.41
CA ALA A 211 12.31 4.13 -20.00
C ALA A 211 11.71 3.08 -19.02
N GLY A 212 10.89 3.53 -18.07
CA GLY A 212 10.17 2.65 -17.13
C GLY A 212 9.18 1.73 -17.85
N LEU A 213 8.38 2.27 -18.78
CA LEU A 213 7.46 1.49 -19.61
C LEU A 213 8.20 0.49 -20.49
N ALA A 214 9.31 0.90 -21.10
CA ALA A 214 10.16 0.00 -21.88
C ALA A 214 10.74 -1.14 -21.01
N GLY A 215 11.15 -0.84 -19.78
CA GLY A 215 11.61 -1.85 -18.82
C GLY A 215 10.49 -2.83 -18.41
N VAL A 216 9.29 -2.34 -18.13
CA VAL A 216 8.12 -3.18 -17.82
C VAL A 216 7.74 -4.03 -19.04
N ALA A 217 7.73 -3.45 -20.24
CA ALA A 217 7.47 -4.18 -21.48
C ALA A 217 8.54 -5.26 -21.71
N TYR A 218 9.83 -4.94 -21.49
CA TYR A 218 10.91 -5.92 -21.60
C TYR A 218 10.67 -7.11 -20.64
N ILE A 219 10.39 -6.86 -19.36
CA ILE A 219 10.08 -7.91 -18.39
C ILE A 219 8.85 -8.71 -18.83
N ALA A 220 7.81 -8.02 -19.33
CA ALA A 220 6.56 -8.62 -19.79
C ALA A 220 6.78 -9.59 -20.97
N PHE A 221 7.64 -9.25 -21.91
CA PHE A 221 7.87 -10.06 -23.12
C PHE A 221 9.01 -11.09 -22.98
N PHE A 222 9.95 -10.89 -22.06
CA PHE A 222 11.17 -11.74 -21.98
C PHE A 222 11.24 -12.61 -20.72
N THR A 223 10.28 -12.53 -19.77
CA THR A 223 10.24 -13.45 -18.63
C THR A 223 9.03 -14.38 -18.73
N ASP A 224 9.28 -15.69 -18.64
CA ASP A 224 8.23 -16.71 -18.75
C ASP A 224 7.11 -16.51 -17.72
N TYR A 225 7.48 -16.16 -16.49
CA TYR A 225 6.53 -15.87 -15.41
C TYR A 225 5.51 -14.77 -15.76
N THR A 226 5.91 -13.73 -16.49
CA THR A 226 5.02 -12.62 -16.87
C THR A 226 4.26 -12.93 -18.14
N LYS A 227 4.88 -13.66 -19.09
CA LYS A 227 4.22 -14.14 -20.31
C LYS A 227 3.00 -14.99 -19.95
N ASP A 228 3.15 -15.97 -19.05
CA ASP A 228 2.05 -16.85 -18.63
C ASP A 228 0.89 -16.01 -18.07
N ARG A 229 1.17 -15.00 -17.26
CA ARG A 229 0.12 -14.12 -16.71
C ARG A 229 -0.58 -13.27 -17.75
N ILE A 230 0.14 -12.78 -18.76
CA ILE A 230 -0.43 -12.01 -19.87
C ILE A 230 -1.28 -12.92 -20.75
N THR A 231 -0.81 -14.13 -21.05
CA THR A 231 -1.54 -15.10 -21.86
C THR A 231 -2.84 -15.54 -21.19
N VAL A 232 -2.77 -15.83 -19.88
CA VAL A 232 -3.95 -16.16 -19.06
C VAL A 232 -4.93 -14.98 -18.96
N TRP A 233 -4.41 -13.75 -18.89
CA TRP A 233 -5.26 -12.54 -18.84
C TRP A 233 -6.03 -12.29 -20.13
N LEU A 234 -5.39 -12.51 -21.28
CA LEU A 234 -6.01 -12.30 -22.59
C LEU A 234 -7.06 -13.37 -22.90
N ASP A 235 -6.82 -14.62 -22.51
CA ASP A 235 -7.73 -15.75 -22.74
C ASP A 235 -7.80 -16.65 -21.50
N PRO A 236 -8.52 -16.22 -20.43
CA PRO A 236 -8.63 -17.01 -19.22
C PRO A 236 -9.40 -18.33 -19.40
N GLU A 237 -10.27 -18.41 -20.43
CA GLU A 237 -11.08 -19.63 -20.69
C GLU A 237 -10.22 -20.79 -21.17
N SER A 238 -9.25 -20.56 -22.05
CA SER A 238 -8.31 -21.57 -22.52
C SER A 238 -7.42 -22.12 -21.39
N TYR A 239 -7.23 -21.34 -20.31
CA TYR A 239 -6.42 -21.70 -19.13
C TYR A 239 -7.25 -21.99 -17.88
N LYS A 240 -8.52 -22.36 -18.03
CA LYS A 240 -9.48 -22.60 -16.92
C LYS A 240 -9.06 -23.69 -15.93
N LEU A 241 -8.19 -24.61 -16.32
CA LEU A 241 -7.68 -25.68 -15.44
C LEU A 241 -6.37 -25.30 -14.73
N THR A 242 -5.81 -24.12 -15.02
CA THR A 242 -4.54 -23.64 -14.49
C THR A 242 -4.66 -22.22 -13.94
N GLY A 243 -3.89 -21.25 -14.46
CA GLY A 243 -3.87 -19.86 -13.96
C GLY A 243 -5.15 -19.04 -14.22
N GLY A 244 -5.99 -19.43 -15.19
CA GLY A 244 -7.25 -18.75 -15.53
C GLY A 244 -8.39 -19.02 -14.55
N TRP A 245 -8.33 -20.13 -13.80
CA TRP A 245 -9.39 -20.53 -12.86
C TRP A 245 -9.76 -19.43 -11.87
N GLN A 246 -8.77 -18.86 -11.19
CA GLN A 246 -8.99 -17.80 -10.20
C GLN A 246 -9.68 -16.56 -10.81
N THR A 247 -9.26 -16.15 -12.00
CA THR A 247 -9.83 -15.01 -12.72
C THR A 247 -11.29 -15.27 -13.12
N LEU A 248 -11.58 -16.43 -13.72
CA LEU A 248 -12.93 -16.81 -14.13
C LEU A 248 -13.89 -16.87 -12.96
N GLN A 249 -13.48 -17.52 -11.86
CA GLN A 249 -14.30 -17.60 -10.66
C GLN A 249 -14.57 -16.21 -10.05
N GLY A 250 -13.55 -15.32 -10.04
CA GLY A 250 -13.72 -13.95 -9.61
C GLY A 250 -14.73 -13.15 -10.46
N LEU A 251 -14.66 -13.29 -11.78
CA LEU A 251 -15.61 -12.65 -12.71
C LEU A 251 -17.03 -13.20 -12.56
N MET A 252 -17.17 -14.53 -12.39
CA MET A 252 -18.46 -15.17 -12.12
C MET A 252 -19.07 -14.66 -10.82
N ALA A 253 -18.27 -14.53 -9.77
CA ALA A 253 -18.72 -13.99 -8.48
C ALA A 253 -19.23 -12.55 -8.63
N ILE A 254 -18.45 -11.67 -9.29
CA ILE A 254 -18.86 -10.28 -9.54
C ILE A 254 -20.20 -10.25 -10.33
N GLY A 255 -20.28 -11.03 -11.41
CA GLY A 255 -21.49 -11.08 -12.26
C GLY A 255 -22.71 -11.63 -11.52
N SER A 256 -22.53 -12.64 -10.66
CA SER A 256 -23.62 -13.26 -9.90
C SER A 256 -24.14 -12.38 -8.76
N GLY A 257 -23.38 -11.39 -8.29
CA GLY A 257 -23.78 -10.49 -7.21
C GLY A 257 -24.86 -9.48 -7.65
N GLY A 258 -24.94 -9.12 -8.92
CA GLY A 258 -25.92 -8.14 -9.41
C GLY A 258 -25.83 -6.80 -8.67
N ILE A 259 -26.98 -6.12 -8.51
CA ILE A 259 -27.05 -4.80 -7.87
C ILE A 259 -26.99 -4.91 -6.35
N PHE A 260 -27.73 -5.83 -5.74
CA PHE A 260 -27.94 -5.94 -4.29
C PHE A 260 -27.10 -7.04 -3.62
N GLY A 261 -26.44 -7.91 -4.38
CA GLY A 261 -25.75 -9.07 -3.89
C GLY A 261 -26.64 -10.27 -3.57
N LYS A 262 -26.00 -11.42 -3.36
CA LYS A 262 -26.66 -12.66 -2.88
C LYS A 262 -27.03 -12.61 -1.40
N GLY A 263 -26.51 -11.64 -0.67
CA GLY A 263 -26.62 -11.47 0.78
C GLY A 263 -25.32 -11.82 1.51
N PHE A 264 -25.10 -11.15 2.63
CA PHE A 264 -23.91 -11.36 3.47
C PHE A 264 -23.76 -12.83 3.89
N GLY A 265 -22.58 -13.36 3.77
CA GLY A 265 -22.28 -14.76 4.09
C GLY A 265 -22.72 -15.78 3.04
N LYS A 266 -23.34 -15.37 1.91
CA LYS A 266 -23.89 -16.26 0.89
C LYS A 266 -23.04 -16.36 -0.39
N SER A 267 -21.77 -15.92 -0.36
CA SER A 267 -20.86 -16.13 -1.49
C SER A 267 -20.60 -17.62 -1.70
N GLU A 268 -20.66 -18.08 -2.94
CA GLU A 268 -20.29 -19.42 -3.35
C GLU A 268 -18.78 -19.53 -3.58
N LEU A 269 -18.14 -18.43 -4.01
CA LEU A 269 -16.71 -18.35 -4.31
C LEU A 269 -15.84 -18.80 -3.13
N LYS A 270 -16.24 -18.49 -1.89
CA LYS A 270 -15.51 -18.82 -0.66
C LYS A 270 -15.41 -20.32 -0.34
N TYR A 271 -16.26 -21.17 -0.96
CA TYR A 271 -16.26 -22.62 -0.75
C TYR A 271 -15.20 -23.30 -1.61
N CYS A 272 -13.93 -22.85 -1.47
CA CYS A 272 -12.75 -23.44 -2.13
C CYS A 272 -12.71 -23.34 -3.67
N TYR A 273 -13.58 -22.56 -4.29
CA TYR A 273 -13.49 -22.27 -5.73
C TYR A 273 -12.29 -21.35 -6.07
N VAL A 274 -11.85 -20.54 -5.12
CA VAL A 274 -10.67 -19.69 -5.26
C VAL A 274 -9.69 -19.96 -4.12
N SER A 275 -8.41 -20.04 -4.46
CA SER A 275 -7.35 -20.06 -3.46
C SER A 275 -7.29 -18.66 -2.78
N GLU A 276 -7.33 -18.66 -1.45
CA GLU A 276 -7.16 -17.47 -0.63
C GLU A 276 -8.20 -16.33 -0.86
N PRO A 277 -9.51 -16.61 -0.75
CA PRO A 277 -10.57 -15.63 -1.00
C PRO A 277 -10.54 -14.44 -0.03
N ALA A 278 -9.88 -14.56 1.13
CA ALA A 278 -9.69 -13.49 2.10
C ALA A 278 -8.52 -12.55 1.79
N ASN A 279 -7.72 -12.82 0.75
CA ASN A 279 -6.55 -12.03 0.40
C ASN A 279 -6.81 -11.12 -0.81
N ASP A 280 -6.25 -11.44 -1.97
CA ASP A 280 -6.29 -10.61 -3.18
C ASP A 280 -7.65 -10.60 -3.88
N MET A 281 -8.47 -11.65 -3.70
CA MET A 281 -9.80 -11.78 -4.32
C MET A 281 -10.96 -11.34 -3.41
N ILE A 282 -10.67 -10.73 -2.26
CA ILE A 282 -11.72 -10.32 -1.29
C ILE A 282 -12.75 -9.35 -1.90
N PHE A 283 -12.34 -8.53 -2.88
CA PHE A 283 -13.23 -7.62 -3.58
C PHE A 283 -14.27 -8.38 -4.43
N ALA A 284 -13.92 -9.53 -5.03
CA ALA A 284 -14.88 -10.36 -5.75
C ALA A 284 -15.94 -10.95 -4.81
N VAL A 285 -15.53 -11.43 -3.63
CA VAL A 285 -16.45 -11.91 -2.59
C VAL A 285 -17.38 -10.79 -2.12
N LEU A 286 -16.84 -9.58 -1.93
CA LEU A 286 -17.62 -8.39 -1.57
C LEU A 286 -18.68 -8.08 -2.65
N CYS A 287 -18.30 -8.13 -3.93
CA CYS A 287 -19.24 -7.93 -5.03
C CYS A 287 -20.31 -9.01 -5.07
N GLU A 288 -19.97 -10.28 -4.83
CA GLU A 288 -20.93 -11.37 -4.81
C GLU A 288 -21.94 -11.24 -3.66
N GLU A 289 -21.47 -10.91 -2.45
CA GLU A 289 -22.33 -10.84 -1.26
C GLU A 289 -23.15 -9.56 -1.16
N LEU A 290 -22.56 -8.40 -1.47
CA LEU A 290 -23.16 -7.08 -1.28
C LEU A 290 -23.53 -6.39 -2.61
N GLY A 291 -23.22 -7.03 -3.74
CA GLY A 291 -23.53 -6.53 -5.07
C GLY A 291 -22.77 -5.25 -5.45
N PHE A 292 -23.25 -4.62 -6.51
CA PHE A 292 -22.71 -3.35 -7.00
C PHE A 292 -22.74 -2.24 -5.93
N ILE A 293 -23.78 -2.20 -5.10
CA ILE A 293 -23.92 -1.20 -4.03
C ILE A 293 -22.80 -1.34 -3.01
N GLY A 294 -22.49 -2.57 -2.55
CA GLY A 294 -21.40 -2.80 -1.60
C GLY A 294 -20.03 -2.45 -2.20
N ALA A 295 -19.79 -2.80 -3.47
CA ALA A 295 -18.59 -2.41 -4.20
C ALA A 295 -18.46 -0.89 -4.31
N LEU A 296 -19.50 -0.20 -4.71
CA LEU A 296 -19.54 1.25 -4.85
C LEU A 296 -19.31 1.95 -3.50
N CYS A 297 -19.95 1.48 -2.42
CA CYS A 297 -19.72 2.01 -1.07
C CYS A 297 -18.25 1.88 -0.65
N SER A 298 -17.59 0.74 -0.92
CA SER A 298 -16.18 0.57 -0.60
C SER A 298 -15.30 1.53 -1.39
N ILE A 299 -15.54 1.71 -2.70
CA ILE A 299 -14.79 2.63 -3.56
C ILE A 299 -14.99 4.09 -3.11
N ILE A 300 -16.22 4.48 -2.75
CA ILE A 300 -16.53 5.82 -2.22
C ILE A 300 -15.77 6.06 -0.90
N LEU A 301 -15.74 5.10 0.02
CA LEU A 301 -15.00 5.23 1.27
C LEU A 301 -13.50 5.42 1.04
N PHE A 302 -12.89 4.65 0.13
CA PHE A 302 -11.50 4.88 -0.27
C PHE A 302 -11.33 6.24 -0.94
N GLY A 303 -12.26 6.67 -1.78
CA GLY A 303 -12.28 8.00 -2.39
C GLY A 303 -12.30 9.12 -1.36
N ILE A 304 -13.15 9.00 -0.32
CA ILE A 304 -13.23 9.97 0.78
C ILE A 304 -11.91 10.00 1.57
N LEU A 305 -11.33 8.83 1.88
CA LEU A 305 -10.05 8.73 2.59
C LEU A 305 -8.94 9.46 1.83
N VAL A 306 -8.79 9.15 0.55
CA VAL A 306 -7.76 9.73 -0.32
C VAL A 306 -7.98 11.22 -0.53
N TRP A 307 -9.21 11.62 -0.85
CA TRP A 307 -9.58 13.03 -1.00
C TRP A 307 -9.26 13.83 0.27
N ARG A 308 -9.67 13.32 1.44
CA ARG A 308 -9.40 14.02 2.70
C ARG A 308 -7.92 14.10 3.01
N GLY A 309 -7.16 13.04 2.70
CA GLY A 309 -5.70 13.05 2.80
C GLY A 309 -5.05 14.13 1.90
N PHE A 310 -5.50 14.30 0.67
CA PHE A 310 -5.02 15.39 -0.19
C PHE A 310 -5.41 16.76 0.35
N VAL A 311 -6.61 16.93 0.91
CA VAL A 311 -7.00 18.18 1.58
C VAL A 311 -6.04 18.49 2.73
N ILE A 312 -5.66 17.52 3.55
CA ILE A 312 -4.65 17.69 4.61
C ILE A 312 -3.30 18.11 4.01
N ALA A 313 -2.85 17.41 2.95
CA ALA A 313 -1.57 17.69 2.30
C ALA A 313 -1.48 19.12 1.77
N PHE A 314 -2.49 19.57 1.02
CA PHE A 314 -2.49 20.92 0.42
C PHE A 314 -2.64 22.06 1.45
N ASN A 315 -3.17 21.77 2.64
CA ASN A 315 -3.25 22.72 3.74
C ASN A 315 -2.04 22.65 4.70
N THR A 316 -1.00 21.88 4.36
CA THR A 316 0.24 21.76 5.14
C THR A 316 1.34 22.64 4.56
N GLU A 317 2.00 23.44 5.42
CA GLU A 317 3.03 24.41 5.01
C GLU A 317 4.39 23.74 4.77
N ASP A 318 4.79 22.77 5.61
CA ASP A 318 6.07 22.08 5.48
C ASP A 318 6.05 21.13 4.26
N THR A 319 7.00 21.32 3.35
CA THR A 319 7.11 20.55 2.09
C THR A 319 7.35 19.07 2.33
N TYR A 320 8.10 18.70 3.39
CA TYR A 320 8.30 17.29 3.73
C TYR A 320 6.97 16.64 4.14
N GLU A 321 6.23 17.28 5.05
CA GLU A 321 4.95 16.78 5.56
C GLU A 321 3.91 16.71 4.44
N ARG A 322 3.86 17.72 3.55
CA ARG A 322 2.99 17.77 2.37
C ARG A 322 3.26 16.60 1.42
N LEU A 323 4.51 16.43 0.98
CA LEU A 323 4.89 15.38 0.04
C LEU A 323 4.73 13.98 0.65
N LEU A 324 5.04 13.79 1.92
CA LEU A 324 4.85 12.54 2.63
C LEU A 324 3.37 12.14 2.64
N THR A 325 2.47 13.10 2.93
CA THR A 325 1.02 12.86 2.91
C THR A 325 0.53 12.50 1.51
N ILE A 326 0.98 13.23 0.48
CA ILE A 326 0.65 12.92 -0.93
C ILE A 326 1.06 11.49 -1.28
N GLY A 327 2.29 11.08 -0.94
CA GLY A 327 2.79 9.75 -1.27
C GLY A 327 2.03 8.63 -0.55
N ILE A 328 1.69 8.81 0.73
CA ILE A 328 0.87 7.86 1.50
C ILE A 328 -0.52 7.72 0.88
N CYS A 329 -1.20 8.83 0.58
CA CYS A 329 -2.54 8.81 -0.02
C CYS A 329 -2.51 8.23 -1.43
N ALA A 330 -1.50 8.56 -2.23
CA ALA A 330 -1.29 7.98 -3.55
C ALA A 330 -1.09 6.46 -3.49
N LYS A 331 -0.32 5.95 -2.51
CA LYS A 331 -0.16 4.51 -2.28
C LYS A 331 -1.52 3.83 -2.08
N ILE A 332 -2.35 4.34 -1.18
CA ILE A 332 -3.67 3.77 -0.90
C ILE A 332 -4.55 3.80 -2.16
N ALA A 333 -4.59 4.92 -2.86
CA ALA A 333 -5.37 5.07 -4.10
C ALA A 333 -4.93 4.06 -5.17
N ILE A 334 -3.62 4.00 -5.45
CA ILE A 334 -3.07 3.11 -6.48
C ILE A 334 -3.31 1.65 -6.12
N GLN A 335 -3.06 1.26 -4.88
CA GLN A 335 -3.22 -0.12 -4.44
C GLN A 335 -4.68 -0.56 -4.51
N THR A 336 -5.63 0.31 -4.15
CA THR A 336 -7.07 0.05 -4.30
C THR A 336 -7.47 -0.07 -5.76
N LEU A 337 -7.07 0.88 -6.62
CA LEU A 337 -7.39 0.85 -8.05
C LEU A 337 -6.81 -0.38 -8.74
N LEU A 338 -5.57 -0.74 -8.45
CA LEU A 338 -4.92 -1.91 -9.03
C LEU A 338 -5.58 -3.22 -8.55
N ASN A 339 -5.99 -3.34 -7.28
CA ASN A 339 -6.73 -4.52 -6.82
C ASN A 339 -8.05 -4.66 -7.56
N VAL A 340 -8.85 -3.59 -7.63
CA VAL A 340 -10.12 -3.60 -8.38
C VAL A 340 -9.88 -3.96 -9.85
N ALA A 341 -8.86 -3.38 -10.51
CA ALA A 341 -8.54 -3.65 -11.90
C ALA A 341 -8.10 -5.11 -12.13
N VAL A 342 -7.35 -5.71 -11.19
CA VAL A 342 -6.98 -7.14 -11.24
C VAL A 342 -8.22 -8.02 -11.10
N VAL A 343 -9.04 -7.76 -10.09
CA VAL A 343 -10.21 -8.60 -9.78
C VAL A 343 -11.27 -8.54 -10.88
N THR A 344 -11.39 -7.39 -11.57
CA THR A 344 -12.27 -7.21 -12.76
C THR A 344 -11.63 -7.67 -14.07
N ASN A 345 -10.46 -8.31 -14.03
CA ASN A 345 -9.68 -8.71 -15.21
C ASN A 345 -9.38 -7.57 -16.19
N SER A 346 -9.35 -6.31 -15.72
CA SER A 346 -8.95 -5.16 -16.53
C SER A 346 -7.44 -5.12 -16.78
N ILE A 347 -6.64 -5.74 -15.89
CA ILE A 347 -5.20 -5.93 -15.99
C ILE A 347 -4.83 -7.36 -15.55
N PRO A 348 -3.64 -7.87 -15.96
CA PRO A 348 -3.19 -9.21 -15.55
C PRO A 348 -3.18 -9.38 -14.03
N ASN A 349 -3.50 -10.60 -13.56
CA ASN A 349 -3.49 -10.91 -12.13
C ASN A 349 -2.07 -10.80 -11.57
N THR A 350 -1.87 -9.89 -10.62
CA THR A 350 -0.57 -9.60 -9.99
C THR A 350 -0.57 -9.87 -8.48
N GLY A 351 -1.71 -10.27 -7.88
CA GLY A 351 -1.82 -10.57 -6.45
C GLY A 351 -1.64 -9.34 -5.57
N ILE A 352 -2.36 -8.25 -5.86
CA ILE A 352 -2.34 -7.02 -5.06
C ILE A 352 -3.41 -7.11 -3.98
N SER A 353 -3.02 -6.92 -2.72
CA SER A 353 -3.96 -6.86 -1.60
C SER A 353 -4.76 -5.55 -1.59
N LEU A 354 -6.05 -5.60 -1.22
CA LEU A 354 -6.89 -4.43 -0.99
C LEU A 354 -6.60 -3.85 0.40
N PRO A 355 -6.19 -2.57 0.52
CA PRO A 355 -5.89 -1.95 1.81
C PRO A 355 -7.05 -2.11 2.80
N PHE A 356 -6.78 -2.38 4.08
CA PHE A 356 -7.74 -2.66 5.16
C PHE A 356 -8.59 -3.92 5.01
N PHE A 357 -8.88 -4.39 3.80
CA PHE A 357 -9.77 -5.52 3.54
C PHE A 357 -9.03 -6.86 3.47
N SER A 358 -7.91 -6.91 2.75
CA SER A 358 -7.16 -8.17 2.63
C SER A 358 -6.58 -8.62 3.96
N TYR A 359 -6.61 -9.92 4.20
CA TYR A 359 -5.95 -10.52 5.34
C TYR A 359 -4.43 -10.37 5.23
N GLY A 360 -3.80 -9.74 6.22
CA GLY A 360 -2.36 -9.53 6.20
C GLY A 360 -1.86 -8.73 7.40
N GLY A 361 -1.13 -9.37 8.32
CA GLY A 361 -0.72 -8.76 9.58
C GLY A 361 0.23 -7.57 9.41
N SER A 362 1.38 -7.77 8.77
CA SER A 362 2.40 -6.71 8.64
C SER A 362 1.96 -5.57 7.72
N SER A 363 1.24 -5.87 6.62
CA SER A 363 0.73 -4.84 5.71
C SER A 363 -0.29 -3.94 6.41
N LEU A 364 -1.18 -4.53 7.22
CA LEU A 364 -2.21 -3.80 7.95
C LEU A 364 -1.59 -2.85 8.99
N ILE A 365 -0.60 -3.32 9.77
CA ILE A 365 0.14 -2.46 10.72
C ILE A 365 0.80 -1.29 10.00
N MET A 366 1.41 -1.52 8.83
CA MET A 366 2.04 -0.46 8.04
C MET A 366 1.02 0.56 7.56
N ILE A 367 -0.16 0.11 7.08
CA ILE A 367 -1.25 1.02 6.68
C ILE A 367 -1.70 1.87 7.86
N PHE A 368 -1.92 1.29 9.04
CA PHE A 368 -2.31 2.06 10.23
C PHE A 368 -1.21 3.02 10.69
N ALA A 369 0.08 2.65 10.61
CA ALA A 369 1.20 3.56 10.88
C ALA A 369 1.16 4.77 9.94
N GLU A 370 0.94 4.55 8.65
CA GLU A 370 0.80 5.60 7.63
C GLU A 370 -0.39 6.51 7.92
N MET A 371 -1.55 5.94 8.29
CA MET A 371 -2.71 6.74 8.68
C MET A 371 -2.41 7.58 9.94
N GLY A 372 -1.67 7.02 10.90
CA GLY A 372 -1.20 7.74 12.08
C GLY A 372 -0.29 8.93 11.73
N ILE A 373 0.62 8.76 10.76
CA ILE A 373 1.47 9.84 10.27
C ILE A 373 0.62 10.96 9.64
N VAL A 374 -0.35 10.63 8.78
CA VAL A 374 -1.25 11.61 8.17
C VAL A 374 -2.07 12.35 9.24
N LEU A 375 -2.56 11.64 10.26
CA LEU A 375 -3.25 12.25 11.40
C LEU A 375 -2.33 13.18 12.22
N SER A 376 -1.06 12.83 12.41
CA SER A 376 -0.09 13.73 13.05
C SER A 376 0.10 15.01 12.25
N ILE A 377 0.21 14.90 10.93
CA ILE A 377 0.33 16.06 10.03
C ILE A 377 -0.95 16.91 10.05
N SER A 378 -2.13 16.29 10.11
CA SER A 378 -3.41 17.00 10.14
C SER A 378 -3.54 17.98 11.31
N ARG A 379 -2.91 17.69 12.44
CA ARG A 379 -2.88 18.59 13.61
C ARG A 379 -2.18 19.93 13.34
N LYS A 380 -1.22 19.95 12.41
CA LYS A 380 -0.44 21.13 12.05
C LYS A 380 -1.01 21.88 10.84
N SER A 381 -1.93 21.25 10.10
CA SER A 381 -2.53 21.80 8.89
C SER A 381 -3.40 23.03 9.18
N LYS A 382 -3.56 23.91 8.18
CA LYS A 382 -4.39 25.12 8.26
C LYS A 382 -5.90 24.84 8.32
N ILE A 383 -6.34 23.61 8.13
CA ILE A 383 -7.76 23.22 8.13
C ILE A 383 -8.44 23.55 9.48
N HIS A 384 -7.67 23.62 10.55
CA HIS A 384 -8.16 23.88 11.90
C HIS A 384 -7.78 25.29 12.43
N LYS A 385 -7.23 26.14 11.57
CA LYS A 385 -7.03 27.56 11.85
C LYS A 385 -8.21 28.37 11.31
#